data_6d82196e035ea2aec2b86e54efee5d8b
#
_entry.id   6d82196e035ea2aec2b86e54efee5d8b
#
_cell.length_a   1.000
_cell.length_b   1.000
_cell.length_c   1.000
_cell.angle_alpha   90.00
_cell.angle_beta   90.00
_cell.angle_gamma   90.00
#
_symmetry.space_group_name_H-M   'P 1'
#
loop_
_entity.id
_entity.type
_entity.pdbx_description
1 polymer ?
#
loop_
_entity_poly.entity_id
_entity_poly.type
_entity_poly.pdbx_seq_one_letter_code
_entity_poly.pdbx_strand_id
1 'polypeptide(L)'
;MHTRKEQMEAFGRFLDVLDELREKCPWDRKQTNESLRPNTIEETYELCDALIKNDAKEICKELGDVLLHVAFYAKIGSEKGDVDMKDVCDRLCEKLIFRHPHVFGEVQADTAEKVTENWEQLKMKEKDGNKMVLSGVPSALPSLIKAYRIQDKARNVGFDWEDRSDIWKKVKEEIGEFEAEVEQMDQDKAEAEFGDVMFSLINAARLYKINPDNALERTNQKFIRRFNYLEEHTIKAGINLKELSLEEMDAIWDEAKKKGL
;
A
#
# COMPACT_ATOMS: atom_id res chain seq x y z
N MET A 1 4.68 9.88 -27.35
CA MET A 1 5.20 8.74 -26.56
C MET A 1 6.45 8.22 -27.24
N HIS A 2 7.43 7.76 -26.45
CA HIS A 2 8.69 7.24 -26.97
C HIS A 2 8.55 5.81 -27.49
N THR A 3 9.39 5.45 -28.46
CA THR A 3 9.48 4.08 -29.00
C THR A 3 10.06 3.12 -27.94
N ARG A 4 9.83 1.82 -28.12
CA ARG A 4 10.42 0.80 -27.24
C ARG A 4 11.95 0.88 -27.21
N LYS A 5 12.58 1.17 -28.34
CA LYS A 5 14.04 1.32 -28.44
C LYS A 5 14.54 2.48 -27.58
N GLU A 6 13.92 3.66 -27.68
CA GLU A 6 14.28 4.82 -26.86
C GLU A 6 14.11 4.55 -25.36
N GLN A 7 13.06 3.81 -24.96
CA GLN A 7 12.84 3.39 -23.58
C GLN A 7 13.96 2.46 -23.08
N MET A 8 14.37 1.49 -23.90
CA MET A 8 15.47 0.58 -23.57
C MET A 8 16.82 1.32 -23.48
N GLU A 9 17.08 2.25 -24.41
CA GLU A 9 18.30 3.08 -24.37
C GLU A 9 18.33 3.99 -23.12
N ALA A 10 17.18 4.56 -22.73
CA ALA A 10 17.08 5.37 -21.52
C ALA A 10 17.33 4.52 -20.26
N PHE A 11 16.78 3.31 -20.20
CA PHE A 11 17.00 2.39 -19.09
C PHE A 11 18.48 1.93 -19.01
N GLY A 12 19.09 1.60 -20.14
CA GLY A 12 20.52 1.27 -20.21
C GLY A 12 21.38 2.41 -19.68
N ARG A 13 21.15 3.65 -20.17
CA ARG A 13 21.85 4.84 -19.68
C ARG A 13 21.67 5.07 -18.18
N PHE A 14 20.50 4.76 -17.63
CA PHE A 14 20.27 4.85 -16.19
C PHE A 14 21.15 3.85 -15.41
N LEU A 15 21.27 2.61 -15.89
CA LEU A 15 22.16 1.62 -15.28
C LEU A 15 23.63 2.04 -15.34
N ASP A 16 24.08 2.61 -16.47
CA ASP A 16 25.45 3.14 -16.62
C ASP A 16 25.73 4.26 -15.60
N VAL A 17 24.76 5.17 -15.40
CA VAL A 17 24.87 6.25 -14.40
C VAL A 17 24.96 5.68 -12.99
N LEU A 18 24.14 4.69 -12.66
CA LEU A 18 24.17 4.04 -11.34
C LEU A 18 25.52 3.33 -11.10
N ASP A 19 26.07 2.67 -12.10
CA ASP A 19 27.38 2.03 -12.04
C ASP A 19 28.47 3.06 -11.74
N GLU A 20 28.44 4.20 -12.43
CA GLU A 20 29.38 5.29 -12.22
C GLU A 20 29.27 5.91 -10.81
N LEU A 21 28.04 6.12 -10.32
CA LEU A 21 27.78 6.59 -8.97
C LEU A 21 28.31 5.60 -7.94
N ARG A 22 28.02 4.31 -8.11
CA ARG A 22 28.49 3.26 -7.21
C ARG A 22 30.02 3.17 -7.14
N GLU A 23 30.72 3.45 -8.23
CA GLU A 23 32.17 3.47 -8.29
C GLU A 23 32.76 4.76 -7.71
N LYS A 24 32.22 5.94 -8.06
CA LYS A 24 32.85 7.24 -7.84
C LYS A 24 32.29 8.03 -6.66
N CYS A 25 31.00 7.90 -6.35
CA CYS A 25 30.40 8.66 -5.27
C CYS A 25 30.69 8.01 -3.90
N PRO A 26 31.30 8.76 -2.94
CA PRO A 26 31.62 8.21 -1.62
C PRO A 26 30.40 7.79 -0.80
N TRP A 27 29.24 8.39 -1.06
CA TRP A 27 27.99 8.05 -0.39
C TRP A 27 27.38 6.78 -0.96
N ASP A 28 27.20 6.71 -2.29
CA ASP A 28 26.63 5.56 -2.97
C ASP A 28 27.45 4.28 -2.74
N ARG A 29 28.78 4.38 -2.78
CA ARG A 29 29.70 3.25 -2.57
C ARG A 29 29.55 2.59 -1.21
N LYS A 30 29.10 3.31 -0.18
CA LYS A 30 28.94 2.80 1.18
C LYS A 30 27.57 2.15 1.43
N GLN A 31 26.63 2.33 0.51
CA GLN A 31 25.27 1.85 0.73
C GLN A 31 25.22 0.32 0.72
N THR A 32 24.36 -0.20 1.58
CA THR A 32 24.02 -1.63 1.74
C THR A 32 22.52 -1.81 1.61
N ASN A 33 22.06 -3.06 1.48
CA ASN A 33 20.64 -3.38 1.50
C ASN A 33 19.95 -2.84 2.77
N GLU A 34 20.63 -2.90 3.90
CA GLU A 34 20.09 -2.42 5.19
C GLU A 34 20.02 -0.90 5.24
N SER A 35 21.06 -0.20 4.76
CA SER A 35 21.09 1.27 4.80
C SER A 35 20.06 1.90 3.87
N LEU A 36 19.76 1.27 2.73
CA LEU A 36 18.79 1.77 1.75
C LEU A 36 17.34 1.39 2.08
N ARG A 37 17.12 0.38 2.94
CA ARG A 37 15.77 -0.10 3.25
C ARG A 37 14.82 0.99 3.77
N PRO A 38 15.21 1.88 4.70
CA PRO A 38 14.34 2.97 5.14
C PRO A 38 13.92 3.89 4.00
N ASN A 39 14.86 4.30 3.16
CA ASN A 39 14.59 5.17 2.01
C ASN A 39 13.65 4.49 1.00
N THR A 40 13.81 3.18 0.75
CA THR A 40 12.88 2.44 -0.13
C THR A 40 11.44 2.50 0.38
N ILE A 41 11.24 2.46 1.69
CA ILE A 41 9.91 2.59 2.31
C ILE A 41 9.37 4.01 2.10
N GLU A 42 10.21 5.02 2.33
CA GLU A 42 9.89 6.44 2.14
C GLU A 42 9.44 6.70 0.69
N GLU A 43 10.29 6.38 -0.30
CA GLU A 43 9.98 6.57 -1.72
C GLU A 43 8.71 5.80 -2.16
N THR A 44 8.46 4.64 -1.57
CA THR A 44 7.23 3.89 -1.84
C THR A 44 6.00 4.63 -1.34
N TYR A 45 6.07 5.27 -0.18
CA TYR A 45 4.97 6.08 0.37
C TYR A 45 4.81 7.41 -0.38
N GLU A 46 5.89 8.05 -0.82
CA GLU A 46 5.83 9.26 -1.66
C GLU A 46 5.17 8.95 -3.00
N LEU A 47 5.50 7.81 -3.63
CA LEU A 47 4.78 7.34 -4.81
C LEU A 47 3.29 7.10 -4.53
N CYS A 48 2.93 6.49 -3.39
CA CYS A 48 1.53 6.28 -3.03
C CYS A 48 0.77 7.61 -2.87
N ASP A 49 1.40 8.61 -2.26
CA ASP A 49 0.82 9.95 -2.09
C ASP A 49 0.61 10.65 -3.45
N ALA A 50 1.62 10.61 -4.33
CA ALA A 50 1.52 11.14 -5.69
C ALA A 50 0.39 10.47 -6.49
N LEU A 51 0.20 9.14 -6.34
CA LEU A 51 -0.87 8.38 -6.99
C LEU A 51 -2.26 8.79 -6.47
N ILE A 52 -2.42 9.02 -5.16
CA ILE A 52 -3.68 9.48 -4.56
C ILE A 52 -4.04 10.90 -5.06
N LYS A 53 -3.03 11.78 -5.16
CA LYS A 53 -3.19 13.14 -5.70
C LYS A 53 -3.41 13.17 -7.22
N ASN A 54 -3.11 12.06 -7.91
CA ASN A 54 -3.14 11.94 -9.38
C ASN A 54 -2.27 13.01 -10.07
N ASP A 55 -1.12 13.33 -9.47
CA ASP A 55 -0.15 14.27 -10.02
C ASP A 55 0.85 13.55 -10.92
N ALA A 56 0.68 13.68 -12.23
CA ALA A 56 1.50 12.98 -13.21
C ALA A 56 2.98 13.33 -13.15
N LYS A 57 3.32 14.55 -12.72
CA LYS A 57 4.72 14.99 -12.60
C LYS A 57 5.39 14.37 -11.39
N GLU A 58 4.72 14.42 -10.23
CA GLU A 58 5.20 13.76 -9.01
C GLU A 58 5.23 12.24 -9.20
N ILE A 59 4.20 11.63 -9.79
CA ILE A 59 4.21 10.19 -10.13
C ILE A 59 5.44 9.82 -10.96
N CYS A 60 5.81 10.62 -11.95
CA CYS A 60 6.98 10.35 -12.78
C CYS A 60 8.30 10.42 -11.97
N LYS A 61 8.39 11.39 -11.05
CA LYS A 61 9.53 11.55 -10.13
C LYS A 61 9.65 10.31 -9.23
N GLU A 62 8.60 10.00 -8.48
CA GLU A 62 8.60 8.93 -7.48
C GLU A 62 8.76 7.52 -8.10
N LEU A 63 8.25 7.32 -9.33
CA LEU A 63 8.56 6.10 -10.09
C LEU A 63 10.06 5.98 -10.38
N GLY A 64 10.75 7.09 -10.63
CA GLY A 64 12.19 7.13 -10.82
C GLY A 64 12.94 6.74 -9.55
N ASP A 65 12.52 7.26 -8.40
CA ASP A 65 13.16 7.01 -7.10
C ASP A 65 12.95 5.56 -6.64
N VAL A 66 11.74 5.00 -6.80
CA VAL A 66 11.50 3.57 -6.57
C VAL A 66 12.31 2.69 -7.53
N LEU A 67 12.41 3.07 -8.82
CA LEU A 67 13.22 2.34 -9.80
C LEU A 67 14.71 2.38 -9.45
N LEU A 68 15.21 3.52 -8.94
CA LEU A 68 16.58 3.64 -8.44
C LEU A 68 16.86 2.62 -7.36
N HIS A 69 16.00 2.46 -6.38
CA HIS A 69 16.15 1.48 -5.30
C HIS A 69 16.17 0.03 -5.83
N VAL A 70 15.28 -0.30 -6.79
CA VAL A 70 15.28 -1.63 -7.43
C VAL A 70 16.61 -1.92 -8.10
N ALA A 71 17.12 -0.97 -8.91
CA ALA A 71 18.39 -1.15 -9.63
C ALA A 71 19.58 -1.15 -8.67
N PHE A 72 19.51 -0.37 -7.60
CA PHE A 72 20.58 -0.30 -6.59
C PHE A 72 20.75 -1.62 -5.85
N TYR A 73 19.64 -2.27 -5.44
CA TYR A 73 19.69 -3.60 -4.84
C TYR A 73 20.23 -4.66 -5.81
N ALA A 74 19.85 -4.60 -7.08
CA ALA A 74 20.38 -5.49 -8.10
C ALA A 74 21.88 -5.25 -8.29
N LYS A 75 22.35 -4.00 -8.26
CA LYS A 75 23.77 -3.65 -8.33
C LYS A 75 24.55 -4.20 -7.13
N ILE A 76 24.07 -4.01 -5.91
CA ILE A 76 24.68 -4.57 -4.69
C ILE A 76 24.73 -6.11 -4.76
N GLY A 77 23.70 -6.73 -5.29
CA GLY A 77 23.65 -8.19 -5.53
C GLY A 77 24.71 -8.65 -6.53
N SER A 78 24.88 -7.91 -7.63
CA SER A 78 25.86 -8.24 -8.66
C SER A 78 27.31 -8.15 -8.17
N GLU A 79 27.61 -7.22 -7.26
CA GLU A 79 28.93 -7.10 -6.63
C GLU A 79 29.28 -8.31 -5.75
N LYS A 80 28.26 -9.04 -5.27
CA LYS A 80 28.41 -10.28 -4.49
C LYS A 80 28.37 -11.54 -5.37
N GLY A 81 27.98 -11.40 -6.63
CA GLY A 81 27.74 -12.53 -7.53
C GLY A 81 26.44 -13.28 -7.28
N ASP A 82 25.46 -12.66 -6.57
CA ASP A 82 24.21 -13.28 -6.19
C ASP A 82 23.11 -13.09 -7.26
N VAL A 83 22.89 -11.85 -7.70
CA VAL A 83 21.81 -11.47 -8.61
C VAL A 83 22.13 -10.14 -9.30
N ASP A 84 21.74 -9.98 -10.56
CA ASP A 84 21.84 -8.72 -11.28
C ASP A 84 20.47 -8.26 -11.83
N MET A 85 20.45 -7.14 -12.54
CA MET A 85 19.21 -6.58 -13.09
C MET A 85 18.59 -7.47 -14.17
N LYS A 86 19.40 -8.25 -14.90
CA LYS A 86 18.90 -9.24 -15.86
C LYS A 86 18.12 -10.35 -15.15
N ASP A 87 18.67 -10.88 -14.06
CA ASP A 87 18.00 -11.91 -13.27
C ASP A 87 16.66 -11.41 -12.71
N VAL A 88 16.64 -10.15 -12.23
CA VAL A 88 15.39 -9.54 -11.74
C VAL A 88 14.34 -9.47 -12.84
N CYS A 89 14.72 -9.00 -14.03
CA CYS A 89 13.83 -8.89 -15.18
C CYS A 89 13.36 -10.25 -15.67
N ASP A 90 14.27 -11.19 -15.88
CA ASP A 90 13.94 -12.51 -16.41
C ASP A 90 13.01 -13.29 -15.47
N ARG A 91 13.32 -13.35 -14.18
CA ARG A 91 12.45 -13.99 -13.18
C ARG A 91 11.09 -13.34 -13.09
N LEU A 92 11.01 -12.01 -13.23
CA LEU A 92 9.73 -11.30 -13.27
C LEU A 92 8.93 -11.68 -14.52
N CYS A 93 9.57 -11.71 -15.70
CA CYS A 93 8.94 -12.12 -16.96
C CYS A 93 8.42 -13.56 -16.89
N GLU A 94 9.25 -14.50 -16.44
CA GLU A 94 8.87 -15.91 -16.27
C GLU A 94 7.65 -16.06 -15.34
N LYS A 95 7.69 -15.37 -14.20
CA LYS A 95 6.58 -15.34 -13.25
C LYS A 95 5.30 -14.77 -13.86
N LEU A 96 5.38 -13.68 -14.62
CA LEU A 96 4.21 -13.08 -15.26
C LEU A 96 3.65 -13.98 -16.35
N ILE A 97 4.49 -14.58 -17.19
CA ILE A 97 4.09 -15.53 -18.23
C ILE A 97 3.39 -16.73 -17.59
N PHE A 98 3.98 -17.33 -16.58
CA PHE A 98 3.42 -18.47 -15.87
C PHE A 98 2.05 -18.18 -15.23
N ARG A 99 1.89 -17.00 -14.66
CA ARG A 99 0.65 -16.60 -13.96
C ARG A 99 -0.46 -16.11 -14.88
N HIS A 100 -0.18 -15.89 -16.16
CA HIS A 100 -1.16 -15.40 -17.13
C HIS A 100 -1.33 -16.37 -18.32
N PRO A 101 -1.69 -17.66 -18.07
CA PRO A 101 -1.86 -18.64 -19.15
C PRO A 101 -3.03 -18.30 -20.08
N HIS A 102 -3.91 -17.38 -19.69
CA HIS A 102 -4.97 -16.84 -20.53
C HIS A 102 -4.48 -15.77 -21.53
N VAL A 103 -3.23 -15.28 -21.37
CA VAL A 103 -2.57 -14.33 -22.31
C VAL A 103 -1.47 -15.04 -23.10
N PHE A 104 -0.69 -15.89 -22.45
CA PHE A 104 0.51 -16.52 -23.01
C PHE A 104 0.36 -18.02 -23.29
N GLY A 105 -0.80 -18.62 -23.01
CA GLY A 105 -1.13 -20.02 -23.20
C GLY A 105 -2.53 -20.22 -23.77
N GLU A 106 -3.12 -21.40 -23.54
CA GLU A 106 -4.40 -21.82 -24.10
C GLU A 106 -5.59 -21.73 -23.12
N VAL A 107 -5.37 -21.27 -21.89
CA VAL A 107 -6.43 -21.18 -20.87
C VAL A 107 -7.34 -20.00 -21.18
N GLN A 108 -8.65 -20.22 -21.22
CA GLN A 108 -9.63 -19.14 -21.36
C GLN A 108 -10.05 -18.62 -19.98
N ALA A 109 -9.95 -17.30 -19.78
CA ALA A 109 -10.47 -16.59 -18.61
C ALA A 109 -11.06 -15.27 -19.05
N ASP A 110 -12.38 -15.22 -19.19
CA ASP A 110 -13.11 -14.10 -19.80
C ASP A 110 -13.48 -13.01 -18.77
N THR A 111 -13.24 -13.24 -17.48
CA THR A 111 -13.54 -12.28 -16.41
C THR A 111 -12.36 -12.09 -15.46
N ALA A 112 -12.27 -10.89 -14.86
CA ALA A 112 -11.22 -10.55 -13.91
C ALA A 112 -11.26 -11.46 -12.65
N GLU A 113 -12.47 -11.86 -12.23
CA GLU A 113 -12.68 -12.77 -11.11
C GLU A 113 -12.03 -14.13 -11.39
N LYS A 114 -12.28 -14.71 -12.58
CA LYS A 114 -11.72 -16.00 -12.99
C LYS A 114 -10.20 -15.95 -13.15
N VAL A 115 -9.66 -14.81 -13.61
CA VAL A 115 -8.22 -14.58 -13.65
C VAL A 115 -7.64 -14.59 -12.23
N THR A 116 -8.29 -13.95 -11.27
CA THR A 116 -7.83 -13.86 -9.88
C THR A 116 -7.85 -15.22 -9.20
N GLU A 117 -8.90 -16.02 -9.38
CA GLU A 117 -9.01 -17.39 -8.85
C GLU A 117 -7.89 -18.29 -9.40
N ASN A 118 -7.68 -18.27 -10.72
CA ASN A 118 -6.62 -19.02 -11.37
C ASN A 118 -5.24 -18.60 -10.85
N TRP A 119 -5.05 -17.32 -10.60
CA TRP A 119 -3.78 -16.75 -10.15
C TRP A 119 -3.34 -17.27 -8.78
N GLU A 120 -4.26 -17.33 -7.80
CA GLU A 120 -3.95 -17.91 -6.48
C GLU A 120 -3.66 -19.41 -6.57
N GLN A 121 -4.38 -20.18 -7.42
CA GLN A 121 -4.09 -21.58 -7.65
C GLN A 121 -2.71 -21.79 -8.29
N LEU A 122 -2.34 -20.94 -9.24
CA LEU A 122 -1.04 -21.01 -9.91
C LEU A 122 0.11 -20.66 -8.96
N LYS A 123 -0.07 -19.69 -8.06
CA LYS A 123 0.92 -19.38 -7.01
C LYS A 123 1.24 -20.56 -6.10
N MET A 124 0.25 -21.40 -5.78
CA MET A 124 0.49 -22.61 -4.98
C MET A 124 1.26 -23.70 -5.74
N LYS A 125 1.24 -23.66 -7.08
CA LYS A 125 1.94 -24.62 -7.96
C LYS A 125 3.37 -24.18 -8.32
N GLU A 126 3.77 -22.96 -7.99
CA GLU A 126 5.15 -22.51 -8.23
C GLU A 126 6.15 -23.34 -7.42
N LYS A 127 7.32 -23.62 -7.99
CA LYS A 127 8.37 -24.44 -7.33
C LYS A 127 8.76 -23.89 -5.95
N ASP A 128 8.78 -22.55 -5.84
CA ASP A 128 9.05 -21.80 -4.60
C ASP A 128 7.76 -21.24 -3.98
N GLY A 129 6.59 -21.77 -4.37
CA GLY A 129 5.28 -21.31 -3.94
C GLY A 129 5.02 -21.60 -2.47
N ASN A 130 4.27 -20.70 -1.84
CA ASN A 130 3.87 -20.86 -0.45
C ASN A 130 2.93 -22.07 -0.28
N LYS A 131 3.31 -23.01 0.57
CA LYS A 131 2.52 -24.23 0.85
C LYS A 131 1.21 -23.94 1.59
N MET A 132 1.09 -22.79 2.26
CA MET A 132 -0.10 -22.36 3.00
C MET A 132 -0.59 -21.03 2.45
N VAL A 133 -1.90 -20.83 2.42
CA VAL A 133 -2.56 -19.66 1.82
C VAL A 133 -2.02 -18.34 2.39
N LEU A 134 -1.87 -18.27 3.69
CA LEU A 134 -1.46 -17.04 4.39
C LEU A 134 0.05 -16.87 4.54
N SER A 135 0.86 -17.90 4.31
CA SER A 135 2.33 -17.81 4.46
C SER A 135 2.97 -16.81 3.49
N GLY A 136 2.28 -16.44 2.41
CA GLY A 136 2.74 -15.40 1.48
C GLY A 136 2.31 -13.97 1.83
N VAL A 137 1.81 -13.73 3.05
CA VAL A 137 1.54 -12.37 3.54
C VAL A 137 2.79 -11.87 4.26
N PRO A 138 3.45 -10.80 3.77
CA PRO A 138 4.64 -10.29 4.41
C PRO A 138 4.36 -9.82 5.85
N SER A 139 5.21 -10.25 6.78
CA SER A 139 5.06 -9.87 8.21
C SER A 139 5.23 -8.37 8.45
N ALA A 140 6.03 -7.70 7.61
CA ALA A 140 6.36 -6.28 7.72
C ALA A 140 5.30 -5.33 7.13
N LEU A 141 4.20 -5.85 6.55
CA LEU A 141 3.14 -4.97 6.05
C LEU A 141 2.49 -4.17 7.18
N PRO A 142 2.14 -2.88 6.95
CA PRO A 142 1.28 -2.12 7.84
C PRO A 142 -0.02 -2.88 8.15
N SER A 143 -0.49 -2.80 9.40
CA SER A 143 -1.56 -3.68 9.91
C SER A 143 -2.85 -3.62 9.11
N LEU A 144 -3.27 -2.43 8.64
CA LEU A 144 -4.48 -2.25 7.84
C LEU A 144 -4.37 -2.96 6.48
N ILE A 145 -3.27 -2.74 5.78
CA ILE A 145 -2.98 -3.40 4.49
C ILE A 145 -2.85 -4.91 4.69
N LYS A 146 -2.20 -5.34 5.79
CA LYS A 146 -2.04 -6.76 6.14
C LYS A 146 -3.39 -7.44 6.36
N ALA A 147 -4.28 -6.83 7.14
CA ALA A 147 -5.62 -7.36 7.42
C ALA A 147 -6.43 -7.53 6.13
N TYR A 148 -6.46 -6.49 5.28
CA TYR A 148 -7.11 -6.57 3.97
C TYR A 148 -6.54 -7.71 3.12
N ARG A 149 -5.21 -7.87 3.09
CA ARG A 149 -4.53 -8.90 2.31
C ARG A 149 -4.79 -10.31 2.84
N ILE A 150 -4.86 -10.49 4.17
CA ILE A 150 -5.21 -11.76 4.81
C ILE A 150 -6.62 -12.18 4.38
N GLN A 151 -7.58 -11.28 4.50
CA GLN A 151 -8.99 -11.54 4.16
C GLN A 151 -9.19 -11.82 2.67
N ASP A 152 -8.51 -11.06 1.80
CA ASP A 152 -8.56 -11.29 0.36
C ASP A 152 -8.02 -12.68 -0.01
N LYS A 153 -6.93 -13.12 0.60
CA LYS A 153 -6.40 -14.47 0.41
C LYS A 153 -7.32 -15.57 0.93
N ALA A 154 -7.93 -15.36 2.11
CA ALA A 154 -8.88 -16.31 2.69
C ALA A 154 -10.12 -16.47 1.80
N ARG A 155 -10.65 -15.37 1.27
CA ARG A 155 -11.73 -15.39 0.29
C ARG A 155 -11.41 -16.25 -0.94
N ASN A 156 -10.19 -16.11 -1.49
CA ASN A 156 -9.81 -16.79 -2.72
C ASN A 156 -9.77 -18.33 -2.59
N VAL A 157 -9.84 -18.85 -1.38
CA VAL A 157 -9.95 -20.29 -1.09
C VAL A 157 -11.33 -20.67 -0.55
N GLY A 158 -12.32 -19.78 -0.67
CA GLY A 158 -13.72 -20.07 -0.31
C GLY A 158 -14.08 -19.71 1.14
N PHE A 159 -13.18 -19.09 1.91
CA PHE A 159 -13.49 -18.61 3.26
C PHE A 159 -13.99 -17.16 3.18
N ASP A 160 -15.28 -17.00 2.86
CA ASP A 160 -15.94 -15.70 2.72
C ASP A 160 -17.43 -15.78 3.08
N TRP A 161 -18.06 -14.64 3.26
CA TRP A 161 -19.48 -14.51 3.49
C TRP A 161 -20.29 -14.77 2.20
N GLU A 162 -21.37 -15.56 2.30
CA GLU A 162 -22.30 -15.79 1.18
C GLU A 162 -23.08 -14.51 0.86
N ASP A 163 -23.61 -13.85 1.89
CA ASP A 163 -24.26 -12.55 1.76
C ASP A 163 -23.41 -11.45 2.42
N ARG A 164 -23.02 -10.46 1.60
CA ARG A 164 -22.25 -9.30 2.07
C ARG A 164 -22.94 -8.47 3.15
N SER A 165 -24.28 -8.57 3.29
CA SER A 165 -25.00 -7.84 4.33
C SER A 165 -24.78 -8.42 5.73
N ASP A 166 -24.41 -9.70 5.82
CA ASP A 166 -24.19 -10.37 7.10
C ASP A 166 -22.97 -9.86 7.84
N ILE A 167 -22.02 -9.27 7.13
CA ILE A 167 -20.85 -8.65 7.76
C ILE A 167 -21.22 -7.57 8.78
N TRP A 168 -22.33 -6.84 8.55
CA TRP A 168 -22.77 -5.81 9.49
C TRP A 168 -23.27 -6.35 10.81
N LYS A 169 -23.71 -7.62 10.85
CA LYS A 169 -24.04 -8.32 12.11
C LYS A 169 -22.75 -8.55 12.90
N LYS A 170 -21.69 -9.02 12.22
CA LYS A 170 -20.40 -9.24 12.86
C LYS A 170 -19.76 -7.94 13.34
N VAL A 171 -19.80 -6.88 12.53
CA VAL A 171 -19.31 -5.55 12.95
C VAL A 171 -20.00 -5.07 14.24
N LYS A 172 -21.33 -5.26 14.34
CA LYS A 172 -22.09 -4.87 15.55
C LYS A 172 -21.76 -5.75 16.75
N GLU A 173 -21.53 -7.04 16.53
CA GLU A 173 -21.09 -7.99 17.55
C GLU A 173 -19.76 -7.54 18.15
N GLU A 174 -18.74 -7.31 17.31
CA GLU A 174 -17.41 -6.86 17.76
C GLU A 174 -17.44 -5.49 18.48
N ILE A 175 -18.29 -4.57 18.02
CA ILE A 175 -18.49 -3.29 18.73
C ILE A 175 -19.08 -3.56 20.12
N GLY A 176 -20.04 -4.46 20.25
CA GLY A 176 -20.65 -4.80 21.53
C GLY A 176 -19.67 -5.48 22.49
N GLU A 177 -18.81 -6.36 21.98
CA GLU A 177 -17.76 -7.02 22.76
C GLU A 177 -16.71 -5.99 23.25
N PHE A 178 -16.28 -5.09 22.37
CA PHE A 178 -15.40 -3.97 22.74
C PHE A 178 -16.01 -3.07 23.83
N GLU A 179 -17.28 -2.66 23.67
CA GLU A 179 -18.00 -1.82 24.65
C GLU A 179 -18.07 -2.52 26.01
N ALA A 180 -18.33 -3.83 26.04
CA ALA A 180 -18.41 -4.60 27.27
C ALA A 180 -17.06 -4.66 28.01
N GLU A 181 -15.94 -4.82 27.31
CA GLU A 181 -14.60 -4.83 27.94
C GLU A 181 -14.16 -3.44 28.40
N VAL A 182 -14.57 -2.38 27.70
CA VAL A 182 -14.36 -0.98 28.15
C VAL A 182 -15.11 -0.72 29.46
N GLU A 183 -16.36 -1.20 29.61
CA GLU A 183 -17.13 -1.07 30.86
C GLU A 183 -16.50 -1.83 32.02
N GLN A 184 -15.86 -2.97 31.75
CA GLN A 184 -15.13 -3.77 32.75
C GLN A 184 -13.76 -3.20 33.13
N MET A 185 -13.29 -2.16 32.43
CA MET A 185 -11.94 -1.55 32.57
C MET A 185 -10.78 -2.54 32.38
N ASP A 186 -10.99 -3.59 31.56
CA ASP A 186 -9.94 -4.51 31.14
C ASP A 186 -9.27 -3.98 29.88
N GLN A 187 -8.18 -3.24 30.04
CA GLN A 187 -7.49 -2.56 28.95
C GLN A 187 -6.92 -3.53 27.91
N ASP A 188 -6.39 -4.66 28.33
CA ASP A 188 -5.74 -5.63 27.41
C ASP A 188 -6.80 -6.32 26.54
N LYS A 189 -7.94 -6.65 27.12
CA LYS A 189 -9.07 -7.23 26.38
C LYS A 189 -9.73 -6.18 25.48
N ALA A 190 -9.96 -4.97 25.97
CA ALA A 190 -10.51 -3.89 25.16
C ALA A 190 -9.63 -3.59 23.93
N GLU A 191 -8.27 -3.66 24.05
CA GLU A 191 -7.38 -3.53 22.91
C GLU A 191 -7.55 -4.69 21.91
N ALA A 192 -7.72 -5.92 22.39
CA ALA A 192 -7.98 -7.07 21.53
C ALA A 192 -9.28 -6.93 20.75
N GLU A 193 -10.39 -6.63 21.45
CA GLU A 193 -11.71 -6.44 20.82
C GLU A 193 -11.72 -5.26 19.86
N PHE A 194 -11.01 -4.17 20.17
CA PHE A 194 -10.84 -3.08 19.21
C PHE A 194 -10.14 -3.53 17.93
N GLY A 195 -9.17 -4.44 18.06
CA GLY A 195 -8.52 -5.10 16.91
C GLY A 195 -9.53 -5.86 16.06
N ASP A 196 -10.46 -6.59 16.67
CA ASP A 196 -11.51 -7.36 15.98
C ASP A 196 -12.56 -6.45 15.34
N VAL A 197 -12.93 -5.34 15.97
CA VAL A 197 -13.75 -4.27 15.35
C VAL A 197 -13.07 -3.77 14.06
N MET A 198 -11.78 -3.39 14.12
CA MET A 198 -11.04 -2.92 12.97
C MET A 198 -10.96 -3.97 11.87
N PHE A 199 -10.71 -5.23 12.21
CA PHE A 199 -10.64 -6.34 11.27
C PHE A 199 -11.99 -6.59 10.58
N SER A 200 -13.09 -6.53 11.32
CA SER A 200 -14.44 -6.68 10.77
C SER A 200 -14.83 -5.52 9.84
N LEU A 201 -14.46 -4.28 10.17
CA LEU A 201 -14.65 -3.10 9.31
C LEU A 201 -13.85 -3.19 8.00
N ILE A 202 -12.61 -3.66 8.06
CA ILE A 202 -11.78 -3.89 6.87
C ILE A 202 -12.42 -4.96 5.98
N ASN A 203 -13.00 -6.01 6.57
CA ASN A 203 -13.72 -7.03 5.84
C ASN A 203 -14.99 -6.48 5.17
N ALA A 204 -15.75 -5.64 5.88
CA ALA A 204 -16.88 -4.94 5.29
C ALA A 204 -16.45 -4.11 4.08
N ALA A 205 -15.40 -3.30 4.22
CA ALA A 205 -14.86 -2.52 3.10
C ALA A 205 -14.54 -3.41 1.89
N ARG A 206 -13.85 -4.54 2.10
CA ARG A 206 -13.50 -5.51 1.06
C ARG A 206 -14.75 -6.06 0.34
N LEU A 207 -15.78 -6.48 1.08
CA LEU A 207 -17.04 -7.00 0.52
C LEU A 207 -17.76 -5.97 -0.35
N TYR A 208 -17.63 -4.69 -0.02
CA TYR A 208 -18.15 -3.58 -0.84
C TYR A 208 -17.17 -3.06 -1.89
N LYS A 209 -16.07 -3.78 -2.14
CA LYS A 209 -15.01 -3.41 -3.11
C LYS A 209 -14.38 -2.03 -2.81
N ILE A 210 -14.30 -1.67 -1.55
CA ILE A 210 -13.65 -0.45 -1.07
C ILE A 210 -12.24 -0.84 -0.58
N ASN A 211 -11.23 -0.12 -1.03
CA ASN A 211 -9.90 -0.20 -0.42
C ASN A 211 -9.91 0.63 0.87
N PRO A 212 -9.77 0.01 2.06
CA PRO A 212 -9.89 0.73 3.33
C PRO A 212 -8.73 1.68 3.59
N ASP A 213 -7.52 1.37 3.12
CA ASP A 213 -6.33 2.21 3.25
C ASP A 213 -6.50 3.51 2.45
N ASN A 214 -6.84 3.40 1.15
CA ASN A 214 -7.13 4.55 0.31
C ASN A 214 -8.30 5.39 0.84
N ALA A 215 -9.32 4.74 1.41
CA ALA A 215 -10.49 5.43 1.96
C ALA A 215 -10.12 6.24 3.21
N LEU A 216 -9.33 5.65 4.10
CA LEU A 216 -8.85 6.30 5.32
C LEU A 216 -7.90 7.44 4.97
N GLU A 217 -6.96 7.24 4.05
CA GLU A 217 -6.01 8.27 3.62
C GLU A 217 -6.72 9.49 3.00
N ARG A 218 -7.72 9.28 2.17
CA ARG A 218 -8.54 10.40 1.67
C ARG A 218 -9.24 11.16 2.81
N THR A 219 -9.60 10.48 3.88
CA THR A 219 -10.19 11.12 5.06
C THR A 219 -9.14 11.88 5.85
N ASN A 220 -7.92 11.33 6.01
CA ASN A 220 -6.78 12.02 6.61
C ASN A 220 -6.47 13.31 5.86
N GLN A 221 -6.33 13.25 4.55
CA GLN A 221 -6.06 14.41 3.70
C GLN A 221 -7.17 15.47 3.79
N LYS A 222 -8.42 15.03 3.84
CA LYS A 222 -9.57 15.93 4.07
C LYS A 222 -9.50 16.60 5.44
N PHE A 223 -9.16 15.85 6.49
CA PHE A 223 -8.98 16.39 7.83
C PHE A 223 -7.85 17.43 7.87
N ILE A 224 -6.69 17.09 7.31
CA ILE A 224 -5.51 17.97 7.25
C ILE A 224 -5.87 19.30 6.54
N ARG A 225 -6.52 19.23 5.37
CA ARG A 225 -6.90 20.45 4.65
C ARG A 225 -7.84 21.36 5.47
N ARG A 226 -8.81 20.78 6.17
CA ARG A 226 -9.73 21.54 7.02
C ARG A 226 -9.04 22.11 8.25
N PHE A 227 -8.13 21.35 8.83
CA PHE A 227 -7.36 21.79 9.98
C PHE A 227 -6.39 22.93 9.60
N ASN A 228 -5.70 22.82 8.48
CA ASN A 228 -4.88 23.88 7.93
C ASN A 228 -5.70 25.15 7.67
N TYR A 229 -6.93 25.02 7.16
CA TYR A 229 -7.83 26.16 7.01
C TYR A 229 -8.15 26.83 8.36
N LEU A 230 -8.42 26.04 9.38
CA LEU A 230 -8.66 26.52 10.73
C LEU A 230 -7.42 27.24 11.30
N GLU A 231 -6.22 26.67 11.14
CA GLU A 231 -4.96 27.30 11.55
C GLU A 231 -4.71 28.60 10.80
N GLU A 232 -4.85 28.64 9.49
CA GLU A 232 -4.69 29.87 8.70
C GLU A 232 -5.67 30.95 9.12
N HIS A 233 -6.91 30.60 9.43
CA HIS A 233 -7.92 31.55 9.88
C HIS A 233 -7.55 32.16 11.22
N THR A 234 -7.09 31.37 12.17
CA THR A 234 -6.70 31.84 13.51
C THR A 234 -5.39 32.63 13.49
N ILE A 235 -4.38 32.19 12.74
CA ILE A 235 -3.10 32.88 12.58
C ILE A 235 -3.33 34.25 11.95
N LYS A 236 -4.15 34.37 10.90
CA LYS A 236 -4.50 35.65 10.26
C LYS A 236 -5.24 36.60 11.19
N ALA A 237 -6.01 36.07 12.12
CA ALA A 237 -6.71 36.85 13.15
C ALA A 237 -5.85 37.17 14.37
N GLY A 238 -4.62 36.65 14.46
CA GLY A 238 -3.73 36.82 15.61
C GLY A 238 -4.23 36.06 16.86
N ILE A 239 -5.06 35.04 16.70
CA ILE A 239 -5.68 34.24 17.77
C ILE A 239 -4.88 32.96 17.96
N ASN A 240 -4.60 32.59 19.22
CA ASN A 240 -4.01 31.30 19.53
C ASN A 240 -5.11 30.23 19.52
N LEU A 241 -4.90 29.13 18.78
CA LEU A 241 -5.85 27.99 18.73
C LEU A 241 -6.25 27.47 20.11
N LYS A 242 -5.34 27.49 21.08
CA LYS A 242 -5.62 27.04 22.45
C LYS A 242 -6.58 27.94 23.24
N GLU A 243 -6.82 29.14 22.75
CA GLU A 243 -7.72 30.13 23.36
C GLU A 243 -9.13 30.03 22.82
N LEU A 244 -9.33 29.27 21.71
CA LEU A 244 -10.64 29.02 21.12
C LEU A 244 -11.35 27.88 21.84
N SER A 245 -12.65 28.06 22.04
CA SER A 245 -13.54 26.96 22.42
C SER A 245 -13.72 25.98 21.26
N LEU A 246 -14.17 24.76 21.59
CA LEU A 246 -14.50 23.76 20.57
C LEU A 246 -15.60 24.26 19.62
N GLU A 247 -16.59 25.00 20.13
CA GLU A 247 -17.69 25.56 19.35
C GLU A 247 -17.19 26.59 18.31
N GLU A 248 -16.24 27.43 18.69
CA GLU A 248 -15.61 28.40 17.78
C GLU A 248 -14.77 27.69 16.69
N MET A 249 -14.03 26.67 17.08
CA MET A 249 -13.27 25.83 16.13
C MET A 249 -14.21 25.09 15.17
N ASP A 250 -15.32 24.53 15.64
CA ASP A 250 -16.32 23.86 14.83
C ASP A 250 -17.02 24.80 13.84
N ALA A 251 -17.23 26.06 14.21
CA ALA A 251 -17.79 27.05 13.28
C ALA A 251 -16.85 27.30 12.07
N ILE A 252 -15.55 27.42 12.32
CA ILE A 252 -14.53 27.60 11.26
C ILE A 252 -14.40 26.28 10.44
N TRP A 253 -14.47 25.13 11.10
CA TRP A 253 -14.47 23.83 10.45
C TRP A 253 -15.65 23.64 9.51
N ASP A 254 -16.83 24.07 9.91
CA ASP A 254 -18.03 24.01 9.07
C ASP A 254 -17.96 25.00 7.89
N GLU A 255 -17.27 26.12 8.05
CA GLU A 255 -16.97 27.01 6.94
C GLU A 255 -16.03 26.32 5.93
N ALA A 256 -14.99 25.61 6.39
CA ALA A 256 -14.11 24.83 5.54
C ALA A 256 -14.89 23.77 4.74
N LYS A 257 -15.84 23.06 5.38
CA LYS A 257 -16.71 22.09 4.68
C LYS A 257 -17.56 22.76 3.59
N LYS A 258 -18.14 23.95 3.86
CA LYS A 258 -18.94 24.69 2.88
C LYS A 258 -18.11 25.16 1.70
N LYS A 259 -16.80 25.36 1.86
CA LYS A 259 -15.84 25.69 0.80
C LYS A 259 -15.38 24.48 0.01
N GLY A 260 -15.80 23.25 0.37
CA GLY A 260 -15.45 22.01 -0.32
C GLY A 260 -14.09 21.44 0.06
N LEU A 261 -13.50 21.87 1.17
CA LEU A 261 -12.24 21.36 1.70
C LEU A 261 -12.43 20.01 2.41
#